data_50c12414f5f814cbb241428510f31d86
#
_entry.id   50c12414f5f814cbb241428510f31d86
#
_cell.length_a   1.000
_cell.length_b   1.000
_cell.length_c   1.000
_cell.angle_alpha   90.00
_cell.angle_beta   90.00
_cell.angle_gamma   90.00
#
_symmetry.space_group_name_H-M   'P 1'
#
loop_
_entity.id
_entity.type
_entity.pdbx_description
1 polymer ?
#
loop_
_entity_poly.entity_id
_entity_poly.type
_entity_poly.pdbx_seq_one_letter_code
_entity_poly.pdbx_strand_id
1 'polypeptide(L)'
;VKTEKNTSDRKKSTANFFEDVYEVVKLIPKGRVTSYGAIGRYLGAKSSARMVGWAMNASHADKKVPAHRVVNSQGLLTGKHHFTPPSSMQARLEKEGLKVKKDKVVDFEKLFWDPSKELM
;
A
#
# COMPACT_ATOMS: atom_id res chain seq x y z
N VAL A 1 1.97 11.11 32.70
CA VAL A 1 1.06 10.75 31.64
C VAL A 1 1.72 10.87 30.28
N LYS A 2 2.29 12.02 30.00
CA LYS A 2 2.95 12.22 28.72
C LYS A 2 4.18 11.34 28.56
N THR A 3 4.89 11.10 29.63
CA THR A 3 6.07 10.24 29.61
C THR A 3 5.68 8.81 29.30
N GLU A 4 4.64 8.32 29.94
CA GLU A 4 4.12 7.00 29.67
C GLU A 4 3.67 6.89 28.23
N LYS A 5 3.00 7.93 27.74
CA LYS A 5 2.52 7.97 26.38
C LYS A 5 3.67 7.88 25.41
N ASN A 6 4.75 8.61 25.65
CA ASN A 6 5.92 8.58 24.77
C ASN A 6 6.57 7.21 24.76
N THR A 7 6.67 6.57 25.91
CA THR A 7 7.23 5.23 26.00
C THR A 7 6.36 4.24 25.25
N SER A 8 5.06 4.33 25.44
CA SER A 8 4.10 3.52 24.70
C SER A 8 4.20 3.75 23.21
N ASP A 9 4.31 5.02 22.83
CA ASP A 9 4.37 5.38 21.41
C ASP A 9 5.57 4.75 20.73
N ARG A 10 6.70 4.72 21.40
CA ARG A 10 7.89 4.12 20.82
C ARG A 10 7.70 2.63 20.54
N LYS A 11 7.09 1.93 21.48
CA LYS A 11 6.80 0.51 21.36
C LYS A 11 5.70 0.24 20.35
N LYS A 12 4.71 1.12 20.32
CA LYS A 12 3.54 0.99 19.47
C LYS A 12 3.71 1.61 18.10
N SER A 13 4.79 2.37 17.89
CA SER A 13 4.91 3.17 16.66
C SER A 13 4.90 2.33 15.39
N THR A 14 5.50 1.13 15.41
CA THR A 14 5.46 0.26 14.25
C THR A 14 4.05 -0.25 13.99
N ALA A 15 3.35 -0.67 15.03
CA ALA A 15 1.98 -1.14 14.89
C ALA A 15 1.06 -0.01 14.43
N ASN A 16 1.25 1.20 14.98
CA ASN A 16 0.46 2.36 14.58
C ASN A 16 0.77 2.75 13.14
N PHE A 17 2.02 2.65 12.74
CA PHE A 17 2.40 2.93 11.36
C PHE A 17 1.72 1.95 10.41
N PHE A 18 1.71 0.66 10.76
CA PHE A 18 1.04 -0.33 9.93
C PHE A 18 -0.45 -0.05 9.82
N GLU A 19 -1.09 0.30 10.92
CA GLU A 19 -2.50 0.67 10.92
C GLU A 19 -2.73 1.90 10.04
N ASP A 20 -1.86 2.89 10.12
CA ASP A 20 -1.97 4.08 9.28
C ASP A 20 -1.84 3.73 7.81
N VAL A 21 -0.91 2.84 7.47
CA VAL A 21 -0.77 2.36 6.10
C VAL A 21 -2.08 1.71 5.64
N TYR A 22 -2.64 0.83 6.46
CA TYR A 22 -3.87 0.13 6.09
C TYR A 22 -5.04 1.08 5.89
N GLU A 23 -5.15 2.12 6.72
CA GLU A 23 -6.21 3.11 6.56
C GLU A 23 -6.08 3.85 5.24
N VAL A 24 -4.86 4.20 4.85
CA VAL A 24 -4.64 4.86 3.55
C VAL A 24 -4.97 3.90 2.42
N VAL A 25 -4.53 2.66 2.51
CA VAL A 25 -4.75 1.67 1.44
C VAL A 25 -6.25 1.41 1.24
N LYS A 26 -7.02 1.39 2.33
CA LYS A 26 -8.46 1.21 2.24
C LYS A 26 -9.15 2.34 1.49
N LEU A 27 -8.51 3.50 1.40
CA LEU A 27 -9.08 4.65 0.71
C LEU A 27 -8.76 4.68 -0.79
N ILE A 28 -7.86 3.83 -1.26
CA ILE A 28 -7.54 3.75 -2.69
C ILE A 28 -8.79 3.29 -3.43
N PRO A 29 -9.29 4.09 -4.39
CA PRO A 29 -10.50 3.70 -5.10
C PRO A 29 -10.28 2.44 -5.95
N LYS A 30 -11.35 1.71 -6.14
CA LYS A 30 -11.36 0.58 -7.06
C LYS A 30 -10.97 1.09 -8.45
N GLY A 31 -10.08 0.37 -9.11
CA GLY A 31 -9.61 0.77 -10.44
C GLY A 31 -8.44 1.72 -10.42
N ARG A 32 -7.90 2.04 -9.24
CA ARG A 32 -6.74 2.90 -9.09
C ARG A 32 -5.64 2.16 -8.33
N VAL A 33 -4.42 2.63 -8.46
CA VAL A 33 -3.28 2.05 -7.75
C VAL A 33 -2.41 3.17 -7.19
N THR A 34 -1.65 2.85 -6.15
CA THR A 34 -0.63 3.75 -5.64
C THR A 34 0.67 2.98 -5.43
N SER A 35 1.71 3.67 -4.98
CA SER A 35 3.00 3.04 -4.75
C SER A 35 3.36 3.05 -3.27
N TYR A 36 4.27 2.14 -2.90
CA TYR A 36 4.79 2.11 -1.54
C TYR A 36 5.37 3.47 -1.13
N GLY A 37 6.12 4.09 -2.03
CA GLY A 37 6.74 5.39 -1.75
C GLY A 37 5.73 6.51 -1.58
N ALA A 38 4.65 6.50 -2.36
CA ALA A 38 3.62 7.54 -2.25
C ALA A 38 2.90 7.46 -0.90
N ILE A 39 2.60 6.26 -0.45
CA ILE A 39 1.99 6.07 0.87
C ILE A 39 2.93 6.58 1.96
N GLY A 40 4.21 6.19 1.85
CA GLY A 40 5.19 6.60 2.85
C GLY A 40 5.38 8.10 2.91
N ARG A 41 5.44 8.76 1.76
CA ARG A 41 5.55 10.23 1.72
C ARG A 41 4.36 10.89 2.39
N TYR A 42 3.17 10.38 2.13
CA TYR A 42 1.97 10.90 2.73
C TYR A 42 2.01 10.78 4.26
N LEU A 43 2.49 9.65 4.75
CA LEU A 43 2.58 9.42 6.19
C LEU A 43 3.81 10.04 6.84
N GLY A 44 4.72 10.60 6.05
CA GLY A 44 5.86 11.35 6.56
C GLY A 44 7.02 10.54 7.07
N ALA A 45 7.06 9.24 6.78
CA ALA A 45 8.15 8.38 7.24
C ALA A 45 9.33 8.42 6.27
N LYS A 46 10.53 8.56 6.79
CA LYS A 46 11.73 8.68 5.96
C LYS A 46 12.13 7.42 5.21
N SER A 47 11.99 6.28 5.83
CA SER A 47 12.32 5.00 5.18
C SER A 47 11.07 4.34 4.66
N SER A 48 10.22 5.15 4.14
CA SER A 48 8.82 4.87 4.01
C SER A 48 8.47 3.75 3.06
N ALA A 49 9.08 3.69 1.88
CA ALA A 49 8.70 2.65 0.92
C ALA A 49 8.97 1.26 1.48
N ARG A 50 10.09 1.08 2.15
CA ARG A 50 10.46 -0.20 2.73
C ARG A 50 9.52 -0.58 3.88
N MET A 51 9.22 0.38 4.75
CA MET A 51 8.33 0.11 5.87
C MET A 51 6.90 -0.12 5.40
N VAL A 52 6.46 0.60 4.39
CA VAL A 52 5.16 0.34 3.80
C VAL A 52 5.12 -1.07 3.21
N GLY A 53 6.23 -1.50 2.59
CA GLY A 53 6.32 -2.87 2.08
C GLY A 53 6.14 -3.90 3.19
N TRP A 54 6.74 -3.69 4.36
CA TRP A 54 6.57 -4.58 5.50
C TRP A 54 5.11 -4.61 5.96
N ALA A 55 4.48 -3.44 6.03
CA ALA A 55 3.06 -3.36 6.39
C ALA A 55 2.19 -4.12 5.41
N MET A 56 2.47 -3.97 4.12
CA MET A 56 1.68 -4.64 3.09
C MET A 56 1.87 -6.15 3.14
N ASN A 57 3.08 -6.62 3.43
CA ASN A 57 3.31 -8.05 3.56
C ASN A 57 2.49 -8.64 4.71
N ALA A 58 2.33 -7.90 5.78
CA ALA A 58 1.55 -8.33 6.94
C ALA A 58 0.04 -8.19 6.72
N SER A 59 -0.39 -7.44 5.71
CA SER A 59 -1.79 -7.11 5.51
C SER A 59 -2.63 -8.27 4.98
N HIS A 60 -2.00 -9.33 4.49
CA HIS A 60 -2.73 -10.40 3.80
C HIS A 60 -3.65 -11.19 4.72
N ALA A 61 -3.49 -11.04 6.03
CA ALA A 61 -4.42 -11.61 7.00
C ALA A 61 -5.73 -10.84 7.07
N ASP A 62 -5.74 -9.57 6.65
CA ASP A 62 -6.93 -8.72 6.68
C ASP A 62 -7.43 -8.50 5.26
N LYS A 63 -8.51 -9.19 4.93
CA LYS A 63 -9.09 -9.12 3.58
C LYS A 63 -9.72 -7.78 3.25
N LYS A 64 -9.91 -6.92 4.23
CA LYS A 64 -10.46 -5.58 4.00
C LYS A 64 -9.43 -4.63 3.43
N VAL A 65 -8.14 -4.96 3.53
CA VAL A 65 -7.08 -4.14 2.98
C VAL A 65 -6.83 -4.56 1.54
N PRO A 66 -7.11 -3.69 0.56
CA PRO A 66 -6.93 -4.04 -0.86
C PRO A 66 -5.46 -3.96 -1.28
N ALA A 67 -4.68 -4.91 -0.79
CA ALA A 67 -3.24 -4.95 -1.00
C ALA A 67 -2.84 -4.96 -2.47
N HIS A 68 -3.70 -5.47 -3.34
CA HIS A 68 -3.45 -5.53 -4.78
C HIS A 68 -3.36 -4.15 -5.44
N ARG A 69 -3.83 -3.10 -4.76
CA ARG A 69 -3.79 -1.73 -5.29
C ARG A 69 -2.49 -0.99 -4.96
N VAL A 70 -1.52 -1.68 -4.37
CA VAL A 70 -0.23 -1.08 -4.04
C VAL A 70 0.86 -1.76 -4.86
N VAL A 71 1.56 -0.97 -5.67
CA VAL A 71 2.62 -1.43 -6.56
C VAL A 71 3.88 -0.64 -6.29
N ASN A 72 4.96 -0.92 -7.00
CA ASN A 72 6.17 -0.12 -6.80
C ASN A 72 6.08 1.20 -7.59
N SER A 73 7.10 2.03 -7.49
CA SER A 73 7.08 3.36 -8.11
C SER A 73 7.03 3.33 -9.63
N GLN A 74 7.29 2.19 -10.24
CA GLN A 74 7.23 2.01 -11.68
C GLN A 74 5.96 1.29 -12.14
N GLY A 75 5.06 1.00 -11.21
CA GLY A 75 3.83 0.28 -11.52
C GLY A 75 3.98 -1.23 -11.55
N LEU A 76 5.10 -1.76 -11.08
CA LEU A 76 5.35 -3.20 -11.10
C LEU A 76 4.72 -3.90 -9.89
N LEU A 77 4.21 -5.10 -10.14
CA LEU A 77 3.55 -5.92 -9.12
C LEU A 77 4.59 -6.68 -8.28
N THR A 78 5.47 -5.95 -7.62
CA THR A 78 6.55 -6.57 -6.85
C THR A 78 6.07 -7.32 -5.61
N GLY A 79 4.88 -7.00 -5.13
CA GLY A 79 4.30 -7.68 -3.97
C GLY A 79 3.55 -8.96 -4.30
N LYS A 80 3.53 -9.39 -5.56
CA LYS A 80 2.72 -10.53 -5.97
C LYS A 80 3.08 -11.83 -5.24
N HIS A 81 4.32 -11.96 -4.81
CA HIS A 81 4.78 -13.18 -4.15
C HIS A 81 4.15 -13.39 -2.78
N HIS A 82 3.52 -12.37 -2.23
CA HIS A 82 2.80 -12.48 -0.96
C HIS A 82 1.34 -12.85 -1.15
N PHE A 83 0.89 -12.95 -2.39
CA PHE A 83 -0.46 -13.43 -2.71
C PHE A 83 -0.45 -14.93 -2.95
N THR A 84 -1.56 -15.61 -2.68
CA THR A 84 -1.69 -17.05 -2.87
C THR A 84 -2.86 -17.34 -3.79
N PRO A 85 -2.60 -17.74 -5.03
CA PRO A 85 -1.28 -17.79 -5.69
C PRO A 85 -0.80 -16.38 -6.08
N PRO A 86 0.47 -16.22 -6.45
CA PRO A 86 0.98 -14.91 -6.86
C PRO A 86 0.18 -14.26 -7.98
N SER A 87 -0.35 -15.06 -8.91
CA SER A 87 -1.16 -14.56 -10.01
C SER A 87 -2.46 -13.87 -9.56
N SER A 88 -2.87 -14.07 -8.31
CA SER A 88 -4.11 -13.45 -7.85
C SER A 88 -4.02 -11.94 -7.73
N MET A 89 -2.83 -11.38 -7.56
CA MET A 89 -2.67 -9.93 -7.55
C MET A 89 -3.10 -9.33 -8.89
N GLN A 90 -2.56 -9.86 -9.99
CA GLN A 90 -2.95 -9.41 -11.32
C GLN A 90 -4.43 -9.66 -11.58
N ALA A 91 -4.93 -10.84 -11.21
CA ALA A 91 -6.32 -11.17 -11.44
C ALA A 91 -7.26 -10.19 -10.76
N ARG A 92 -6.94 -9.79 -9.54
CA ARG A 92 -7.75 -8.80 -8.81
C ARG A 92 -7.74 -7.44 -9.47
N LEU A 93 -6.58 -7.00 -9.96
CA LEU A 93 -6.48 -5.73 -10.67
C LEU A 93 -7.27 -5.77 -11.97
N GLU A 94 -7.16 -6.86 -12.71
CA GLU A 94 -7.90 -7.02 -13.97
C GLU A 94 -9.40 -7.04 -13.73
N LYS A 95 -9.83 -7.64 -12.64
CA LYS A 95 -11.23 -7.65 -12.28
C LYS A 95 -11.77 -6.24 -12.02
N GLU A 96 -10.90 -5.32 -11.62
CA GLU A 96 -11.26 -3.93 -11.39
C GLU A 96 -11.14 -3.08 -12.66
N GLY A 97 -10.79 -3.69 -13.78
CA GLY A 97 -10.72 -3.00 -15.05
C GLY A 97 -9.34 -2.54 -15.48
N LEU A 98 -8.31 -2.82 -14.67
CA LEU A 98 -6.95 -2.47 -15.04
C LEU A 98 -6.37 -3.51 -15.99
N LYS A 99 -5.39 -3.09 -16.77
CA LYS A 99 -4.64 -4.02 -17.61
C LYS A 99 -3.24 -4.15 -17.06
N VAL A 100 -2.72 -5.37 -17.09
CA VAL A 100 -1.37 -5.66 -16.60
C VAL A 100 -0.63 -6.39 -17.71
N LYS A 101 0.57 -5.90 -18.04
CA LYS A 101 1.44 -6.52 -19.02
C LYS A 101 2.82 -6.68 -18.40
N LYS A 102 3.36 -7.90 -18.46
CA LYS A 102 4.71 -8.18 -17.93
C LYS A 102 4.87 -7.66 -16.51
N ASP A 103 3.88 -7.96 -15.66
CA ASP A 103 3.86 -7.57 -14.27
C ASP A 103 3.81 -6.07 -14.03
N LYS A 104 3.42 -5.29 -15.03
CA LYS A 104 3.34 -3.84 -14.91
C LYS A 104 1.93 -3.36 -15.25
N VAL A 105 1.42 -2.43 -14.44
CA VAL A 105 0.12 -1.81 -14.70
C VAL A 105 0.22 -0.93 -15.94
N VAL A 106 -0.63 -1.20 -16.92
CA VAL A 106 -0.71 -0.39 -18.14
C VAL A 106 -1.35 0.95 -17.77
N ASP A 107 -0.85 2.04 -18.34
CA ASP A 107 -1.31 3.40 -18.04
C ASP A 107 -1.16 3.75 -16.56
N PHE A 108 -0.10 3.27 -15.94
CA PHE A 108 0.14 3.48 -14.52
C PHE A 108 0.00 4.95 -14.12
N GLU A 109 0.56 5.86 -14.91
CA GLU A 109 0.53 7.28 -14.57
C GLU A 109 -0.90 7.83 -14.49
N LYS A 110 -1.77 7.38 -15.37
CA LYS A 110 -3.17 7.78 -15.37
C LYS A 110 -3.94 7.20 -14.19
N LEU A 111 -3.58 5.99 -13.81
CA LEU A 111 -4.29 5.26 -12.76
C LEU A 111 -3.70 5.50 -11.38
N PHE A 112 -2.59 6.24 -11.33
CA PHE A 112 -1.90 6.51 -10.09
C PHE A 112 -2.73 7.42 -9.19
N TRP A 113 -2.96 6.94 -7.97
CA TRP A 113 -3.68 7.67 -6.94
C TRP A 113 -2.66 8.15 -5.91
N ASP A 114 -2.47 9.44 -5.81
CA ASP A 114 -1.48 10.02 -4.90
C ASP A 114 -2.18 10.49 -3.62
N PRO A 115 -1.99 9.78 -2.50
CA PRO A 115 -2.68 10.16 -1.27
C PRO A 115 -2.35 11.58 -0.80
N SER A 116 -1.14 12.07 -1.12
CA SER A 116 -0.75 13.43 -0.75
C SER A 116 -1.60 14.49 -1.46
N LYS A 117 -2.16 14.14 -2.61
CA LYS A 117 -3.02 15.04 -3.37
C LYS A 117 -4.48 14.76 -3.12
N GLU A 118 -4.84 13.49 -3.03
CA GLU A 118 -6.25 13.09 -2.96
C GLU A 118 -6.85 13.22 -1.57
N LEU A 119 -6.02 13.12 -0.53
CA LEU A 119 -6.48 13.17 0.84
C LEU A 119 -6.21 14.51 1.55
N MET A 120 -5.85 15.51 0.78
CA MET A 120 -5.61 16.85 1.32
C MET A 120 -6.92 17.57 1.62
#